data_d620f01e663430de43ab543eef58b6df
#
_entry.id   d620f01e663430de43ab543eef58b6df
#
_cell.length_a   1.000
_cell.length_b   1.000
_cell.length_c   1.000
_cell.angle_alpha   90.00
_cell.angle_beta   90.00
_cell.angle_gamma   90.00
#
_symmetry.space_group_name_H-M   'P 1'
#
loop_
_entity.id
_entity.type
_entity.pdbx_description
1 polymer ?
#
loop_
_entity_poly.entity_id
_entity_poly.type
_entity_poly.pdbx_seq_one_letter_code
_entity_poly.pdbx_strand_id
1 'polypeptide(L)'
;VRQTTLRALWIAVALVSPGCATEQDGSGRPTASSAPNIVALSATDGAFHAPDTINAGWTTFRFTNHGADIHYAHFVRLDSGRTVPELVAAYAEAIRTSGPRPKWVTRFGGPGAATPGDSSAVTQYLAPGSYVLICPVEDLGGSPHFGKGEFRTLVVRPAGPDAPGRDAAPTATVSIRLLDFAFNLERPLTVGEQTIRVANAGVEPHDLVLLKLAPGITAEAVAGAMNPERARRTDEAAKPPPSLASLASGAGGIAAIRSGMEVFFTTTLSRGEYLILCMATAPDGRSHIEHGMIQQVRVQ
;
A
#
# COMPACT_ATOMS: atom_id res chain seq x y z
N VAL A 1 -35.20 99.39 -9.75
CA VAL A 1 -35.23 98.14 -9.00
C VAL A 1 -35.94 97.15 -9.87
N ARG A 2 -35.20 96.22 -10.51
CA ARG A 2 -35.78 95.16 -11.40
C ARG A 2 -35.73 93.84 -10.68
N GLN A 3 -36.88 93.27 -10.45
CA GLN A 3 -37.02 91.86 -10.00
C GLN A 3 -36.81 90.91 -11.18
N THR A 4 -35.90 89.97 -11.01
CA THR A 4 -35.65 88.87 -11.97
C THR A 4 -36.16 87.57 -11.35
N THR A 5 -37.19 87.04 -11.95
CA THR A 5 -37.82 85.76 -11.55
C THR A 5 -37.00 84.62 -12.13
N LEU A 6 -36.45 83.74 -11.25
CA LEU A 6 -35.85 82.51 -11.65
C LEU A 6 -36.94 81.45 -11.83
N ARG A 7 -37.00 80.84 -13.01
CA ARG A 7 -37.80 79.63 -13.32
C ARG A 7 -36.98 78.43 -12.95
N ALA A 8 -37.51 77.61 -12.04
CA ALA A 8 -36.93 76.26 -11.73
C ALA A 8 -37.28 75.31 -12.80
N LEU A 9 -36.28 74.66 -13.39
CA LEU A 9 -36.41 73.54 -14.36
C LEU A 9 -36.35 72.28 -13.59
N TRP A 10 -37.44 71.53 -13.57
CA TRP A 10 -37.49 70.11 -13.00
C TRP A 10 -37.00 69.18 -14.05
N ILE A 11 -35.81 68.55 -13.80
CA ILE A 11 -35.30 67.43 -14.59
C ILE A 11 -35.79 66.15 -13.91
N ALA A 12 -36.67 65.42 -14.59
CA ALA A 12 -37.09 64.09 -14.21
C ALA A 12 -35.96 63.13 -14.52
N VAL A 13 -35.31 62.60 -13.46
CA VAL A 13 -34.33 61.51 -13.58
C VAL A 13 -35.11 60.19 -13.59
N ALA A 14 -35.16 59.55 -14.74
CA ALA A 14 -35.66 58.16 -14.84
C ALA A 14 -34.64 57.21 -14.24
N LEU A 15 -34.95 56.61 -13.10
CA LEU A 15 -34.20 55.50 -12.51
C LEU A 15 -34.40 54.26 -13.38
N VAL A 16 -33.39 53.94 -14.19
CA VAL A 16 -33.29 52.61 -14.86
C VAL A 16 -32.68 51.65 -13.84
N SER A 17 -33.48 50.73 -13.28
CA SER A 17 -32.99 49.64 -12.47
C SER A 17 -32.24 48.63 -13.37
N PRO A 18 -30.99 48.29 -13.08
CA PRO A 18 -30.35 47.19 -13.78
C PRO A 18 -30.99 45.90 -13.28
N GLY A 19 -31.75 45.23 -14.17
CA GLY A 19 -32.18 43.88 -13.95
C GLY A 19 -30.96 42.96 -13.79
N CYS A 20 -30.82 42.33 -12.62
CA CYS A 20 -29.93 41.18 -12.47
C CYS A 20 -30.41 40.06 -13.38
N ALA A 21 -29.78 39.94 -14.53
CA ALA A 21 -29.80 38.71 -15.27
C ALA A 21 -28.99 37.70 -14.43
N THR A 22 -29.64 36.82 -13.74
CA THR A 22 -29.01 35.60 -13.22
C THR A 22 -28.65 34.76 -14.45
N GLU A 23 -27.42 34.87 -14.91
CA GLU A 23 -26.81 33.84 -15.74
C GLU A 23 -26.82 32.56 -14.90
N GLN A 24 -27.81 31.69 -15.11
CA GLN A 24 -27.72 30.30 -14.77
C GLN A 24 -26.70 29.69 -15.74
N ASP A 25 -25.43 29.64 -15.27
CA ASP A 25 -24.42 28.79 -15.89
C ASP A 25 -24.82 27.33 -15.63
N GLY A 26 -25.60 26.83 -16.58
CA GLY A 26 -26.20 25.50 -16.57
C GLY A 26 -25.23 24.42 -17.01
N SER A 27 -23.96 24.46 -16.59
CA SER A 27 -23.00 23.38 -16.78
C SER A 27 -22.49 22.86 -15.44
N GLY A 28 -23.43 22.41 -14.59
CA GLY A 28 -23.12 21.55 -13.44
C GLY A 28 -22.63 20.19 -13.88
N ARG A 29 -21.55 20.12 -14.66
CA ARG A 29 -20.82 18.89 -14.86
C ARG A 29 -20.20 18.54 -13.52
N PRO A 30 -20.52 17.38 -12.91
CA PRO A 30 -19.86 16.98 -11.67
C PRO A 30 -18.35 16.99 -11.94
N THR A 31 -17.61 17.83 -11.23
CA THR A 31 -16.14 17.76 -11.24
C THR A 31 -15.78 16.37 -10.75
N ALA A 32 -15.06 15.59 -11.56
CA ALA A 32 -14.59 14.28 -11.17
C ALA A 32 -13.89 14.40 -9.80
N SER A 33 -14.27 13.54 -8.86
CA SER A 33 -13.67 13.56 -7.52
C SER A 33 -12.16 13.34 -7.65
N SER A 34 -11.35 14.29 -7.18
CA SER A 34 -9.90 14.16 -7.15
C SER A 34 -9.40 13.17 -6.08
N ALA A 35 -10.29 12.61 -5.27
CA ALA A 35 -9.94 11.66 -4.22
C ALA A 35 -9.86 10.21 -4.78
N PRO A 36 -8.93 9.37 -4.27
CA PRO A 36 -8.89 7.95 -4.59
C PRO A 36 -10.21 7.23 -4.25
N ASN A 37 -10.51 6.14 -4.98
CA ASN A 37 -11.55 5.20 -4.54
C ASN A 37 -11.19 4.66 -3.15
N ILE A 38 -12.17 4.35 -2.32
CA ILE A 38 -11.95 3.70 -1.02
C ILE A 38 -12.59 2.31 -1.05
N VAL A 39 -11.78 1.28 -0.78
CA VAL A 39 -12.22 -0.11 -0.74
C VAL A 39 -11.86 -0.71 0.61
N ALA A 40 -12.86 -1.20 1.33
CA ALA A 40 -12.63 -2.00 2.53
C ALA A 40 -12.19 -3.41 2.12
N LEU A 41 -11.16 -3.89 2.79
CA LEU A 41 -10.57 -5.20 2.61
C LEU A 41 -10.26 -5.78 3.98
N SER A 42 -10.62 -7.02 4.24
CA SER A 42 -10.20 -7.70 5.48
C SER A 42 -9.77 -9.13 5.22
N ALA A 43 -8.94 -9.65 6.14
CA ALA A 43 -8.54 -11.04 6.19
C ALA A 43 -9.04 -11.69 7.48
N THR A 44 -9.38 -12.97 7.37
CA THR A 44 -9.50 -13.92 8.46
C THR A 44 -8.59 -15.09 8.14
N ASP A 45 -8.35 -16.00 9.10
CA ASP A 45 -7.55 -17.19 8.83
C ASP A 45 -8.20 -18.04 7.72
N GLY A 46 -7.61 -17.97 6.53
CA GLY A 46 -8.05 -18.71 5.33
C GLY A 46 -8.97 -17.96 4.36
N ALA A 47 -9.30 -16.67 4.54
CA ALA A 47 -10.15 -15.93 3.61
C ALA A 47 -9.89 -14.43 3.56
N PHE A 48 -10.05 -13.84 2.35
CA PHE A 48 -10.21 -12.40 2.16
C PHE A 48 -11.66 -12.01 1.97
N HIS A 49 -12.06 -10.89 2.55
CA HIS A 49 -13.34 -10.24 2.35
C HIS A 49 -13.11 -8.90 1.62
N ALA A 50 -13.60 -8.81 0.40
CA ALA A 50 -13.50 -7.66 -0.49
C ALA A 50 -14.63 -7.67 -1.51
N PRO A 51 -14.93 -6.55 -2.21
CA PRO A 51 -15.77 -6.57 -3.40
C PRO A 51 -15.18 -7.48 -4.48
N ASP A 52 -16.04 -8.13 -5.28
CA ASP A 52 -15.60 -8.92 -6.44
C ASP A 52 -15.13 -8.02 -7.60
N THR A 53 -15.62 -6.78 -7.63
CA THR A 53 -15.38 -5.84 -8.72
C THR A 53 -15.19 -4.42 -8.18
N ILE A 54 -14.20 -3.71 -8.75
CA ILE A 54 -13.96 -2.28 -8.51
C ILE A 54 -13.72 -1.56 -9.83
N ASN A 55 -13.74 -0.22 -9.82
CA ASN A 55 -13.33 0.59 -10.96
C ASN A 55 -11.81 0.78 -10.99
N ALA A 56 -11.26 0.91 -12.20
CA ALA A 56 -9.86 1.26 -12.41
C ALA A 56 -9.54 2.66 -11.87
N GLY A 57 -8.28 2.87 -11.49
CA GLY A 57 -7.79 4.14 -10.98
C GLY A 57 -7.08 3.99 -9.65
N TRP A 58 -6.73 5.16 -9.06
CA TRP A 58 -6.17 5.22 -7.72
C TRP A 58 -7.20 4.76 -6.69
N THR A 59 -6.83 3.76 -5.91
CA THR A 59 -7.69 3.13 -4.92
C THR A 59 -6.95 2.98 -3.60
N THR A 60 -7.56 3.50 -2.53
CA THR A 60 -7.12 3.27 -1.16
C THR A 60 -7.78 2.01 -0.62
N PHE A 61 -7.00 0.99 -0.39
CA PHE A 61 -7.41 -0.23 0.28
C PHE A 61 -7.22 -0.05 1.79
N ARG A 62 -8.31 -0.04 2.52
CA ARG A 62 -8.32 -0.09 4.00
C ARG A 62 -8.38 -1.53 4.42
N PHE A 63 -7.27 -2.06 4.86
CA PHE A 63 -7.12 -3.45 5.25
C PHE A 63 -7.21 -3.62 6.76
N THR A 64 -7.97 -4.60 7.22
CA THR A 64 -8.06 -4.98 8.63
C THR A 64 -7.83 -6.48 8.76
N ASN A 65 -6.95 -6.88 9.67
CA ASN A 65 -6.72 -8.27 10.01
C ASN A 65 -7.65 -8.69 11.17
N HIS A 66 -8.61 -9.56 10.87
CA HIS A 66 -9.52 -10.18 11.84
C HIS A 66 -9.12 -11.62 12.19
N GLY A 67 -8.01 -12.13 11.65
CA GLY A 67 -7.47 -13.46 11.95
C GLY A 67 -6.61 -13.48 13.20
N ALA A 68 -6.15 -14.67 13.55
CA ALA A 68 -5.22 -14.91 14.66
C ALA A 68 -3.74 -14.86 14.20
N ASP A 69 -3.49 -15.00 12.89
CA ASP A 69 -2.17 -14.95 12.30
C ASP A 69 -1.87 -13.59 11.64
N ILE A 70 -0.62 -13.41 11.18
CA ILE A 70 -0.24 -12.24 10.35
C ILE A 70 -0.76 -12.46 8.94
N HIS A 71 -1.39 -11.43 8.37
CA HIS A 71 -1.89 -11.46 7.00
C HIS A 71 -1.34 -10.33 6.14
N TYR A 72 -1.15 -10.62 4.84
CA TYR A 72 -0.87 -9.66 3.75
C TYR A 72 -2.02 -9.67 2.76
N ALA A 73 -2.31 -8.56 2.13
CA ALA A 73 -3.20 -8.50 0.98
C ALA A 73 -2.41 -8.17 -0.28
N HIS A 74 -1.73 -9.15 -0.85
CA HIS A 74 -0.86 -8.98 -2.00
C HIS A 74 -1.64 -9.14 -3.31
N PHE A 75 -1.72 -8.08 -4.11
CA PHE A 75 -2.34 -8.11 -5.44
C PHE A 75 -1.33 -8.66 -6.46
N VAL A 76 -1.74 -9.70 -7.18
CA VAL A 76 -0.94 -10.28 -8.26
C VAL A 76 -1.79 -10.44 -9.52
N ARG A 77 -1.11 -10.49 -10.68
CA ARG A 77 -1.66 -10.99 -11.92
C ARG A 77 -0.90 -12.25 -12.33
N LEU A 78 -1.63 -13.22 -12.81
CA LEU A 78 -1.08 -14.42 -13.41
C LEU A 78 -1.04 -14.23 -14.93
N ASP A 79 -0.02 -14.78 -15.57
CA ASP A 79 0.03 -14.81 -17.03
C ASP A 79 -1.18 -15.54 -17.61
N SER A 80 -1.54 -15.25 -18.86
CA SER A 80 -2.72 -15.81 -19.51
C SER A 80 -2.72 -17.35 -19.48
N GLY A 81 -3.87 -17.92 -19.07
CA GLY A 81 -4.05 -19.36 -18.94
C GLY A 81 -3.55 -19.98 -17.63
N ARG A 82 -2.85 -19.20 -16.78
CA ARG A 82 -2.42 -19.67 -15.46
C ARG A 82 -3.53 -19.58 -14.43
N THR A 83 -3.51 -20.49 -13.49
CA THR A 83 -4.53 -20.64 -12.44
C THR A 83 -3.95 -20.51 -11.04
N VAL A 84 -4.81 -20.25 -10.05
CA VAL A 84 -4.38 -20.21 -8.64
C VAL A 84 -3.85 -21.56 -8.14
N PRO A 85 -4.45 -22.73 -8.48
CA PRO A 85 -3.86 -24.03 -8.14
C PRO A 85 -2.42 -24.22 -8.68
N GLU A 86 -2.12 -23.78 -9.92
CA GLU A 86 -0.76 -23.79 -10.44
C GLU A 86 0.17 -22.85 -9.66
N LEU A 87 -0.34 -21.70 -9.23
CA LEU A 87 0.41 -20.78 -8.37
C LEU A 87 0.78 -21.43 -7.03
N VAL A 88 -0.19 -22.10 -6.38
CA VAL A 88 0.04 -22.86 -5.13
C VAL A 88 1.12 -23.91 -5.32
N ALA A 89 1.00 -24.73 -6.37
CA ALA A 89 1.99 -25.77 -6.66
C ALA A 89 3.40 -25.21 -6.93
N ALA A 90 3.49 -24.11 -7.70
CA ALA A 90 4.77 -23.49 -8.02
C ALA A 90 5.43 -22.85 -6.79
N TYR A 91 4.64 -22.26 -5.88
CA TYR A 91 5.16 -21.73 -4.63
C TYR A 91 5.64 -22.84 -3.68
N ALA A 92 4.85 -23.90 -3.53
CA ALA A 92 5.24 -25.05 -2.71
C ALA A 92 6.55 -25.67 -3.20
N GLU A 93 6.73 -25.80 -4.51
CA GLU A 93 7.97 -26.30 -5.12
C GLU A 93 9.15 -25.33 -4.87
N ALA A 94 8.95 -24.03 -5.05
CA ALA A 94 9.99 -23.03 -4.79
C ALA A 94 10.42 -23.01 -3.32
N ILE A 95 9.49 -23.19 -2.38
CA ILE A 95 9.80 -23.31 -0.93
C ILE A 95 10.59 -24.58 -0.68
N ARG A 96 10.11 -25.72 -1.18
CA ARG A 96 10.74 -27.04 -0.98
C ARG A 96 12.17 -27.11 -1.50
N THR A 97 12.45 -26.43 -2.62
CA THR A 97 13.77 -26.44 -3.29
C THR A 97 14.64 -25.26 -2.95
N SER A 98 14.15 -24.31 -2.12
CA SER A 98 14.77 -22.99 -1.93
C SER A 98 15.03 -22.29 -3.27
N GLY A 99 14.14 -22.51 -4.22
CA GLY A 99 14.25 -22.02 -5.59
C GLY A 99 13.56 -20.66 -5.80
N PRO A 100 13.74 -20.09 -7.01
CA PRO A 100 13.13 -18.81 -7.35
C PRO A 100 11.61 -18.89 -7.43
N ARG A 101 10.95 -17.82 -7.09
CA ARG A 101 9.49 -17.69 -7.24
C ARG A 101 9.09 -17.66 -8.73
N PRO A 102 7.87 -18.12 -9.10
CA PRO A 102 7.45 -18.22 -10.49
C PRO A 102 7.45 -16.84 -11.19
N LYS A 103 8.09 -16.76 -12.38
CA LYS A 103 8.22 -15.54 -13.16
C LYS A 103 6.94 -15.09 -13.86
N TRP A 104 5.96 -16.00 -14.01
CA TRP A 104 4.65 -15.73 -14.61
C TRP A 104 3.64 -15.09 -13.63
N VAL A 105 4.14 -14.60 -12.49
CA VAL A 105 3.36 -13.85 -11.49
C VAL A 105 3.86 -12.42 -11.45
N THR A 106 3.04 -11.49 -11.90
CA THR A 106 3.34 -10.06 -11.79
C THR A 106 2.78 -9.49 -10.49
N ARG A 107 3.60 -8.79 -9.72
CA ARG A 107 3.27 -8.23 -8.41
C ARG A 107 2.82 -6.78 -8.52
N PHE A 108 1.67 -6.49 -7.91
CA PHE A 108 1.00 -5.17 -7.98
C PHE A 108 0.83 -4.51 -6.61
N GLY A 109 1.62 -4.89 -5.60
CA GLY A 109 1.53 -4.26 -4.29
C GLY A 109 0.32 -4.72 -3.49
N GLY A 110 -0.20 -3.81 -2.68
CA GLY A 110 -1.29 -4.01 -1.73
C GLY A 110 -0.86 -3.76 -0.30
N PRO A 111 -1.78 -3.83 0.67
CA PRO A 111 -1.46 -3.77 2.08
C PRO A 111 -0.42 -4.81 2.50
N GLY A 112 0.65 -4.35 3.15
CA GLY A 112 1.69 -5.19 3.73
C GLY A 112 1.20 -5.94 4.97
N ALA A 113 2.15 -6.49 5.73
CA ALA A 113 1.85 -7.27 6.94
C ALA A 113 1.00 -6.49 7.95
N ALA A 114 -0.08 -7.12 8.39
CA ALA A 114 -0.87 -6.67 9.55
C ALA A 114 -0.92 -7.79 10.58
N THR A 115 -0.61 -7.48 11.84
CA THR A 115 -0.77 -8.40 12.96
C THR A 115 -2.25 -8.51 13.37
N PRO A 116 -2.66 -9.52 14.16
CA PRO A 116 -4.04 -9.66 14.61
C PRO A 116 -4.62 -8.38 15.22
N GLY A 117 -5.77 -7.94 14.70
CA GLY A 117 -6.45 -6.71 15.11
C GLY A 117 -5.93 -5.41 14.49
N ASP A 118 -4.81 -5.45 13.79
CA ASP A 118 -4.25 -4.27 13.15
C ASP A 118 -4.95 -3.91 11.83
N SER A 119 -4.78 -2.64 11.45
CA SER A 119 -5.28 -2.10 10.18
C SER A 119 -4.19 -1.31 9.48
N SER A 120 -4.25 -1.29 8.15
CA SER A 120 -3.36 -0.49 7.31
C SER A 120 -4.11 0.14 6.14
N ALA A 121 -3.56 1.20 5.57
CA ALA A 121 -4.12 1.86 4.39
C ALA A 121 -3.04 2.02 3.31
N VAL A 122 -3.31 1.43 2.14
CA VAL A 122 -2.43 1.52 0.97
C VAL A 122 -3.21 2.05 -0.21
N THR A 123 -2.65 3.06 -0.88
CA THR A 123 -3.23 3.64 -2.10
C THR A 123 -2.36 3.29 -3.30
N GLN A 124 -2.96 2.69 -4.30
CA GLN A 124 -2.27 2.27 -5.53
C GLN A 124 -3.16 2.43 -6.75
N TYR A 125 -2.54 2.54 -7.93
CA TYR A 125 -3.24 2.55 -9.20
C TYR A 125 -3.45 1.12 -9.70
N LEU A 126 -4.69 0.75 -9.98
CA LEU A 126 -5.03 -0.50 -10.64
C LEU A 126 -5.65 -0.23 -12.02
N ALA A 127 -5.00 -0.75 -13.07
CA ALA A 127 -5.52 -0.75 -14.43
C ALA A 127 -6.61 -1.83 -14.60
N PRO A 128 -7.51 -1.68 -15.59
CA PRO A 128 -8.51 -2.71 -15.88
C PRO A 128 -7.90 -4.10 -16.06
N GLY A 129 -8.58 -5.12 -15.56
CA GLY A 129 -8.17 -6.52 -15.67
C GLY A 129 -8.49 -7.35 -14.45
N SER A 130 -8.11 -8.63 -14.49
CA SER A 130 -8.29 -9.57 -13.40
C SER A 130 -7.06 -9.63 -12.52
N TYR A 131 -7.25 -9.55 -11.23
CA TYR A 131 -6.23 -9.67 -10.19
C TYR A 131 -6.59 -10.82 -9.25
N VAL A 132 -5.59 -11.34 -8.55
CA VAL A 132 -5.77 -12.25 -7.43
C VAL A 132 -5.14 -11.62 -6.20
N LEU A 133 -5.89 -11.54 -5.11
CA LEU A 133 -5.36 -11.25 -3.78
C LEU A 133 -4.87 -12.57 -3.21
N ILE A 134 -3.66 -12.57 -2.66
CA ILE A 134 -3.07 -13.73 -1.98
C ILE A 134 -2.44 -13.31 -0.66
N CYS A 135 -2.46 -14.18 0.34
CA CYS A 135 -1.62 -14.07 1.53
C CYS A 135 -0.42 -15.03 1.40
N PRO A 136 0.80 -14.53 1.16
CA PRO A 136 1.99 -15.36 0.98
C PRO A 136 2.66 -15.76 2.31
N VAL A 137 2.12 -15.37 3.45
CA VAL A 137 2.65 -15.76 4.78
C VAL A 137 2.63 -17.28 4.87
N GLU A 138 3.74 -17.84 5.33
CA GLU A 138 3.89 -19.27 5.56
C GLU A 138 3.53 -19.61 7.01
N ASP A 139 2.79 -20.69 7.19
CA ASP A 139 2.54 -21.25 8.51
C ASP A 139 3.79 -21.98 9.06
N LEU A 140 3.69 -22.51 10.27
CA LEU A 140 4.78 -23.29 10.89
C LEU A 140 5.22 -24.52 10.08
N GLY A 141 4.36 -25.03 9.17
CA GLY A 141 4.65 -26.12 8.26
C GLY A 141 5.28 -25.69 6.93
N GLY A 142 5.48 -24.38 6.71
CA GLY A 142 6.01 -23.83 5.48
C GLY A 142 4.97 -23.74 4.34
N SER A 143 3.68 -23.89 4.64
CA SER A 143 2.61 -23.75 3.64
C SER A 143 2.11 -22.31 3.60
N PRO A 144 2.08 -21.65 2.43
CA PRO A 144 1.54 -20.29 2.32
C PRO A 144 0.03 -20.29 2.57
N HIS A 145 -0.49 -19.25 3.23
CA HIS A 145 -1.91 -19.12 3.57
C HIS A 145 -2.81 -19.20 2.32
N PHE A 146 -2.38 -18.66 1.18
CA PHE A 146 -3.15 -18.79 -0.06
C PHE A 146 -3.26 -20.25 -0.54
N GLY A 147 -2.33 -21.13 -0.16
CA GLY A 147 -2.42 -22.56 -0.38
C GLY A 147 -3.52 -23.25 0.44
N LYS A 148 -3.98 -22.61 1.50
CA LYS A 148 -5.08 -23.05 2.36
C LYS A 148 -6.41 -22.36 2.06
N GLY A 149 -6.49 -21.60 0.96
CA GLY A 149 -7.70 -20.92 0.52
C GLY A 149 -7.70 -19.40 0.74
N GLU A 150 -6.70 -18.83 1.39
CA GLU A 150 -6.64 -17.36 1.59
C GLU A 150 -6.20 -16.63 0.31
N PHE A 151 -7.08 -16.72 -0.68
CA PHE A 151 -6.98 -15.94 -1.91
C PHE A 151 -8.37 -15.47 -2.35
N ARG A 152 -8.41 -14.43 -3.19
CA ARG A 152 -9.65 -13.92 -3.78
C ARG A 152 -9.36 -13.30 -5.14
N THR A 153 -10.24 -13.58 -6.11
CA THR A 153 -10.20 -12.89 -7.40
C THR A 153 -10.85 -11.52 -7.28
N LEU A 154 -10.29 -10.53 -7.98
CA LEU A 154 -10.80 -9.16 -8.06
C LEU A 154 -10.81 -8.72 -9.53
N VAL A 155 -11.96 -8.29 -10.02
CA VAL A 155 -12.09 -7.72 -11.36
C VAL A 155 -12.05 -6.20 -11.28
N VAL A 156 -11.09 -5.59 -11.96
CA VAL A 156 -11.00 -4.14 -12.12
C VAL A 156 -11.59 -3.78 -13.47
N ARG A 157 -12.69 -3.03 -13.47
CA ARG A 157 -13.40 -2.58 -14.70
C ARG A 157 -12.89 -1.22 -15.16
N PRO A 158 -12.96 -0.92 -16.47
CA PRO A 158 -12.68 0.43 -16.96
C PRO A 158 -13.51 1.47 -16.19
N ALA A 159 -12.87 2.54 -15.76
CA ALA A 159 -13.54 3.66 -15.10
C ALA A 159 -14.16 4.59 -16.14
N GLY A 160 -15.35 5.10 -15.86
CA GLY A 160 -15.95 6.16 -16.65
C GLY A 160 -15.17 7.49 -16.56
N PRO A 161 -15.49 8.48 -17.41
CA PRO A 161 -14.75 9.75 -17.44
C PRO A 161 -14.82 10.52 -16.11
N ASP A 162 -15.90 10.36 -15.37
CA ASP A 162 -16.15 11.07 -14.10
C ASP A 162 -15.96 10.18 -12.86
N ALA A 163 -15.33 9.00 -13.04
CA ALA A 163 -15.11 8.07 -11.92
C ALA A 163 -14.08 8.63 -10.91
N PRO A 164 -14.32 8.46 -9.60
CA PRO A 164 -13.35 8.78 -8.57
C PRO A 164 -12.01 8.05 -8.82
N GLY A 165 -10.91 8.66 -8.39
CA GLY A 165 -9.59 8.02 -8.42
C GLY A 165 -8.88 8.04 -9.77
N ARG A 166 -9.48 8.59 -10.84
CA ARG A 166 -8.86 8.58 -12.16
C ARG A 166 -7.48 9.28 -12.17
N ASP A 167 -7.40 10.47 -11.57
CA ASP A 167 -6.21 11.32 -11.59
C ASP A 167 -5.75 11.70 -10.17
N ALA A 168 -6.09 10.88 -9.18
CA ALA A 168 -6.03 11.23 -7.77
C ALA A 168 -4.88 10.52 -7.03
N ALA A 169 -3.65 10.59 -7.55
CA ALA A 169 -2.49 10.14 -6.80
C ALA A 169 -2.36 10.93 -5.49
N PRO A 170 -2.12 10.28 -4.35
CA PRO A 170 -1.90 10.99 -3.09
C PRO A 170 -0.69 11.91 -3.14
N THR A 171 -0.75 13.02 -2.38
CA THR A 171 0.45 13.84 -2.13
C THR A 171 1.27 13.16 -1.04
N ALA A 172 2.51 12.81 -1.37
CA ALA A 172 3.43 12.19 -0.42
C ALA A 172 4.08 13.23 0.50
N THR A 173 4.26 12.88 1.78
CA THR A 173 5.08 13.65 2.73
C THR A 173 6.56 13.27 2.62
N VAL A 174 6.84 12.03 2.23
CA VAL A 174 8.20 11.49 2.02
C VAL A 174 8.17 10.41 0.94
N SER A 175 9.29 10.25 0.21
CA SER A 175 9.45 9.18 -0.77
C SER A 175 10.57 8.22 -0.37
N ILE A 176 10.32 6.92 -0.58
CA ILE A 176 11.30 5.86 -0.44
C ILE A 176 11.43 5.16 -1.80
N ARG A 177 12.63 5.12 -2.34
CA ARG A 177 12.93 4.36 -3.55
C ARG A 177 13.52 3.01 -3.17
N LEU A 178 12.93 1.94 -3.70
CA LEU A 178 13.45 0.58 -3.59
C LEU A 178 14.42 0.37 -4.75
N LEU A 179 15.65 0.01 -4.42
CA LEU A 179 16.70 -0.38 -5.36
C LEU A 179 17.01 -1.85 -5.12
N ASP A 180 17.68 -2.51 -6.05
CA ASP A 180 18.06 -3.89 -5.81
C ASP A 180 18.99 -3.97 -4.59
N PHE A 181 18.42 -4.55 -3.52
CA PHE A 181 18.97 -4.77 -2.19
C PHE A 181 19.27 -3.52 -1.34
N ALA A 182 18.65 -2.37 -1.66
CA ALA A 182 18.82 -1.14 -0.90
C ALA A 182 17.57 -0.27 -0.84
N PHE A 183 17.49 0.57 0.18
CA PHE A 183 16.48 1.63 0.33
C PHE A 183 17.13 3.00 0.17
N ASN A 184 16.48 3.90 -0.55
CA ASN A 184 16.88 5.30 -0.65
C ASN A 184 15.72 6.17 -0.15
N LEU A 185 15.88 6.76 1.03
CA LEU A 185 14.94 7.72 1.61
C LEU A 185 15.30 9.13 1.12
N GLU A 186 14.33 9.81 0.50
CA GLU A 186 14.51 11.19 0.03
C GLU A 186 14.82 12.15 1.18
N ARG A 187 14.20 11.92 2.34
CA ARG A 187 14.39 12.67 3.58
C ARG A 187 14.11 11.77 4.80
N PRO A 188 14.58 12.14 6.00
CA PRO A 188 14.25 11.40 7.23
C PRO A 188 12.75 11.32 7.49
N LEU A 189 12.32 10.22 8.12
CA LEU A 189 10.96 10.06 8.64
C LEU A 189 10.78 10.95 9.87
N THR A 190 9.60 11.56 9.99
CA THR A 190 9.26 12.46 11.11
C THR A 190 8.06 11.95 11.90
N VAL A 191 7.90 12.44 13.13
CA VAL A 191 6.74 12.14 13.99
C VAL A 191 5.45 12.67 13.37
N GLY A 192 4.36 11.95 13.57
CA GLY A 192 3.02 12.30 13.09
C GLY A 192 2.57 11.43 11.92
N GLU A 193 1.45 11.82 11.32
CA GLU A 193 0.91 11.14 10.16
C GLU A 193 1.81 11.37 8.94
N GLN A 194 2.15 10.29 8.25
CA GLN A 194 2.99 10.29 7.05
C GLN A 194 2.24 9.57 5.93
N THR A 195 2.18 10.20 4.76
CA THR A 195 1.87 9.52 3.50
C THR A 195 3.17 9.23 2.77
N ILE A 196 3.59 7.98 2.77
CA ILE A 196 4.87 7.54 2.24
C ILE A 196 4.67 7.00 0.83
N ARG A 197 5.30 7.64 -0.15
CA ARG A 197 5.40 7.12 -1.51
C ARG A 197 6.52 6.09 -1.56
N VAL A 198 6.22 4.90 -2.05
CA VAL A 198 7.20 3.83 -2.27
C VAL A 198 7.24 3.52 -3.75
N ALA A 199 8.41 3.70 -4.37
CA ALA A 199 8.62 3.49 -5.80
C ALA A 199 9.72 2.46 -6.03
N ASN A 200 9.42 1.40 -6.78
CA ASN A 200 10.43 0.41 -7.16
C ASN A 200 11.23 0.90 -8.38
N ALA A 201 12.47 1.30 -8.14
CA ALA A 201 13.44 1.71 -9.16
C ALA A 201 14.51 0.63 -9.43
N GLY A 202 14.41 -0.54 -8.78
CA GLY A 202 15.20 -1.74 -9.05
C GLY A 202 14.62 -2.58 -10.17
N VAL A 203 15.30 -3.67 -10.49
CA VAL A 203 14.85 -4.66 -11.48
C VAL A 203 14.00 -5.75 -10.83
N GLU A 204 14.35 -6.13 -9.61
CA GLU A 204 13.64 -7.13 -8.82
C GLU A 204 12.31 -6.59 -8.27
N PRO A 205 11.30 -7.44 -8.01
CA PRO A 205 10.15 -7.05 -7.21
C PRO A 205 10.55 -6.83 -5.76
N HIS A 206 10.14 -5.70 -5.17
CA HIS A 206 10.43 -5.37 -3.78
C HIS A 206 9.15 -5.07 -2.99
N ASP A 207 9.10 -5.50 -1.74
CA ASP A 207 8.18 -5.01 -0.72
C ASP A 207 8.87 -4.03 0.23
N LEU A 208 8.09 -3.43 1.11
CA LEU A 208 8.59 -2.62 2.21
C LEU A 208 7.80 -2.96 3.46
N VAL A 209 8.50 -3.49 4.47
CA VAL A 209 7.97 -3.67 5.82
C VAL A 209 8.61 -2.60 6.71
N LEU A 210 7.79 -1.83 7.40
CA LEU A 210 8.21 -0.84 8.38
C LEU A 210 7.88 -1.36 9.78
N LEU A 211 8.90 -1.52 10.62
CA LEU A 211 8.78 -2.00 11.99
C LEU A 211 9.30 -0.94 12.96
N LYS A 212 8.60 -0.72 14.06
CA LYS A 212 9.12 0.05 15.19
C LYS A 212 9.86 -0.88 16.12
N LEU A 213 11.14 -0.62 16.37
CA LEU A 213 11.98 -1.44 17.23
C LEU A 213 11.63 -1.22 18.73
N ALA A 214 11.67 -2.29 19.51
CA ALA A 214 11.64 -2.17 20.96
C ALA A 214 12.94 -1.50 21.46
N PRO A 215 12.92 -0.85 22.65
CA PRO A 215 14.09 -0.17 23.17
C PRO A 215 15.33 -1.08 23.25
N GLY A 216 16.44 -0.61 22.66
CA GLY A 216 17.72 -1.34 22.67
C GLY A 216 17.84 -2.48 21.65
N ILE A 217 16.84 -2.71 20.82
CA ILE A 217 16.87 -3.72 19.75
C ILE A 217 17.55 -3.14 18.51
N THR A 218 18.35 -3.97 17.84
CA THR A 218 19.07 -3.62 16.60
C THR A 218 18.50 -4.35 15.38
N ALA A 219 18.88 -3.87 14.19
CA ALA A 219 18.52 -4.51 12.93
C ALA A 219 19.01 -5.96 12.85
N GLU A 220 20.22 -6.24 13.35
CA GLU A 220 20.82 -7.57 13.37
C GLU A 220 20.04 -8.55 14.25
N ALA A 221 19.49 -8.08 15.38
CA ALA A 221 18.66 -8.89 16.26
C ALA A 221 17.37 -9.33 15.56
N VAL A 222 16.73 -8.41 14.83
CA VAL A 222 15.53 -8.70 14.04
C VAL A 222 15.86 -9.63 12.87
N ALA A 223 16.89 -9.32 12.08
CA ALA A 223 17.34 -10.18 10.98
C ALA A 223 17.67 -11.60 11.45
N GLY A 224 18.33 -11.72 12.60
CA GLY A 224 18.64 -13.02 13.23
C GLY A 224 17.40 -13.80 13.65
N ALA A 225 16.35 -13.13 14.14
CA ALA A 225 15.09 -13.76 14.50
C ALA A 225 14.28 -14.20 13.26
N MET A 226 14.45 -13.51 12.13
CA MET A 226 13.77 -13.81 10.86
C MET A 226 14.53 -14.84 10.00
N ASN A 227 15.70 -15.31 10.41
CA ASN A 227 16.48 -16.29 9.66
C ASN A 227 15.83 -17.68 9.75
N PRO A 228 15.36 -18.27 8.60
CA PRO A 228 14.67 -19.56 8.59
C PRO A 228 15.55 -20.73 9.08
N GLU A 229 16.86 -20.68 8.81
CA GLU A 229 17.77 -21.73 9.26
C GLU A 229 17.88 -21.75 10.78
N ARG A 230 17.90 -20.58 11.41
CA ARG A 230 17.92 -20.44 12.87
C ARG A 230 16.61 -20.91 13.50
N ALA A 231 15.49 -20.65 12.85
CA ALA A 231 14.17 -21.13 13.30
C ALA A 231 14.03 -22.68 13.21
N ARG A 232 14.75 -23.32 12.28
CA ARG A 232 14.75 -24.80 12.10
C ARG A 232 15.75 -25.54 12.99
N ARG A 233 16.70 -24.85 13.64
CA ARG A 233 17.66 -25.47 14.56
C ARG A 233 16.96 -25.76 15.88
N THR A 234 16.53 -27.00 16.03
CA THR A 234 15.91 -27.55 17.26
C THR A 234 16.97 -28.18 18.20
N ASP A 235 18.15 -27.55 18.33
CA ASP A 235 19.11 -28.01 19.34
C ASP A 235 18.47 -27.80 20.71
N GLU A 236 18.09 -28.85 21.39
CA GLU A 236 17.42 -28.86 22.71
C GLU A 236 18.12 -28.04 23.78
N ALA A 237 19.39 -27.70 23.57
CA ALA A 237 20.21 -26.88 24.47
C ALA A 237 20.19 -25.37 24.13
N ALA A 238 19.65 -24.95 22.98
CA ALA A 238 19.61 -23.55 22.59
C ALA A 238 18.32 -22.89 23.07
N LYS A 239 18.41 -21.80 23.80
CA LYS A 239 17.27 -20.96 24.15
C LYS A 239 16.55 -20.55 22.85
N PRO A 240 15.21 -20.75 22.74
CA PRO A 240 14.49 -20.36 21.54
C PRO A 240 14.76 -18.88 21.23
N PRO A 241 14.91 -18.53 19.92
CA PRO A 241 15.12 -17.13 19.54
C PRO A 241 13.94 -16.29 20.03
N PRO A 242 14.18 -15.02 20.37
CA PRO A 242 13.10 -14.11 20.74
C PRO A 242 12.09 -14.02 19.59
N SER A 243 10.81 -13.98 19.93
CA SER A 243 9.76 -13.80 18.92
C SER A 243 9.87 -12.43 18.27
N LEU A 244 9.55 -12.30 16.98
CA LEU A 244 9.56 -11.00 16.29
C LEU A 244 8.70 -9.97 17.04
N ALA A 245 7.56 -10.38 17.59
CA ALA A 245 6.67 -9.53 18.38
C ALA A 245 7.31 -8.97 19.66
N SER A 246 8.33 -9.65 20.21
CA SER A 246 9.11 -9.14 21.36
C SER A 246 10.20 -8.14 20.97
N LEU A 247 10.59 -8.11 19.70
CA LEU A 247 11.67 -7.27 19.18
C LEU A 247 11.15 -6.01 18.49
N ALA A 248 9.98 -6.08 17.85
CA ALA A 248 9.44 -4.98 17.07
C ALA A 248 7.91 -5.08 16.93
N SER A 249 7.27 -3.96 16.62
CA SER A 249 5.85 -3.87 16.26
C SER A 249 5.69 -3.35 14.84
N GLY A 250 4.63 -3.78 14.15
CA GLY A 250 4.30 -3.28 12.83
C GLY A 250 4.03 -1.77 12.84
N ALA A 251 4.55 -1.06 11.85
CA ALA A 251 4.34 0.37 11.66
C ALA A 251 3.87 0.70 10.23
N GLY A 252 3.52 -0.32 9.44
CA GLY A 252 3.02 -0.18 8.09
C GLY A 252 3.89 -0.85 7.04
N GLY A 253 3.62 -0.55 5.79
CA GLY A 253 4.35 -1.11 4.67
C GLY A 253 3.44 -1.48 3.51
N ILE A 254 4.05 -2.08 2.50
CA ILE A 254 3.39 -2.49 1.26
C ILE A 254 3.81 -3.89 0.87
N ALA A 255 2.92 -4.65 0.25
CA ALA A 255 3.27 -5.88 -0.44
C ALA A 255 4.13 -5.60 -1.69
N ALA A 256 4.79 -6.63 -2.22
CA ALA A 256 5.77 -6.45 -3.28
C ALA A 256 5.18 -5.82 -4.55
N ILE A 257 5.92 -4.86 -5.11
CA ILE A 257 5.64 -4.19 -6.38
C ILE A 257 6.71 -4.52 -7.41
N ARG A 258 6.29 -4.68 -8.66
CA ARG A 258 7.20 -4.86 -9.80
C ARG A 258 8.02 -3.60 -10.07
N SER A 259 9.10 -3.76 -10.84
CA SER A 259 9.89 -2.63 -11.36
C SER A 259 9.02 -1.56 -12.02
N GLY A 260 9.36 -0.30 -11.80
CA GLY A 260 8.67 0.88 -12.34
C GLY A 260 7.31 1.19 -11.72
N MET A 261 6.87 0.43 -10.72
CA MET A 261 5.60 0.69 -10.03
C MET A 261 5.81 1.54 -8.79
N GLU A 262 4.76 2.31 -8.43
CA GLU A 262 4.70 3.05 -7.18
C GLU A 262 3.38 2.81 -6.45
N VAL A 263 3.43 2.90 -5.13
CA VAL A 263 2.28 2.84 -4.24
C VAL A 263 2.51 3.81 -3.07
N PHE A 264 1.43 4.11 -2.35
CA PHE A 264 1.47 4.97 -1.17
C PHE A 264 0.89 4.24 0.02
N PHE A 265 1.47 4.40 1.19
CA PHE A 265 0.83 3.97 2.42
C PHE A 265 0.83 5.10 3.44
N THR A 266 -0.22 5.13 4.27
CA THR A 266 -0.36 6.12 5.33
C THR A 266 -0.14 5.45 6.68
N THR A 267 0.68 6.06 7.53
CA THR A 267 0.99 5.57 8.87
C THR A 267 1.22 6.74 9.83
N THR A 268 0.99 6.52 11.13
CA THR A 268 1.31 7.49 12.17
C THR A 268 2.55 7.03 12.90
N LEU A 269 3.62 7.81 12.78
CA LEU A 269 4.91 7.51 13.39
C LEU A 269 5.09 8.25 14.71
N SER A 270 5.64 7.56 15.70
CA SER A 270 6.08 8.15 16.96
C SER A 270 7.61 8.16 17.03
N ARG A 271 8.18 8.99 17.89
CA ARG A 271 9.64 9.04 18.09
C ARG A 271 10.19 7.65 18.43
N GLY A 272 11.32 7.28 17.83
CA GLY A 272 11.98 6.00 18.11
C GLY A 272 12.86 5.49 16.97
N GLU A 273 13.40 4.30 17.16
CA GLU A 273 14.13 3.55 16.15
C GLU A 273 13.17 2.67 15.36
N TYR A 274 13.37 2.63 14.06
CA TYR A 274 12.56 1.84 13.12
C TYR A 274 13.47 1.02 12.22
N LEU A 275 12.91 -0.02 11.64
CA LEU A 275 13.55 -0.88 10.68
C LEU A 275 12.73 -0.90 9.40
N ILE A 276 13.39 -0.71 8.28
CA ILE A 276 12.83 -0.91 6.95
C ILE A 276 13.49 -2.17 6.39
N LEU A 277 12.71 -3.10 5.88
CA LEU A 277 13.22 -4.34 5.29
C LEU A 277 12.37 -4.82 4.12
N CYS A 278 12.96 -5.67 3.27
CA CYS A 278 12.29 -6.33 2.16
C CYS A 278 12.31 -7.85 2.35
N MET A 279 11.11 -8.46 2.37
CA MET A 279 10.91 -9.91 2.55
C MET A 279 10.95 -10.69 1.23
N ALA A 280 11.09 -10.02 0.10
CA ALA A 280 11.11 -10.66 -1.22
C ALA A 280 12.24 -11.71 -1.31
N THR A 281 12.06 -12.69 -2.20
CA THR A 281 13.07 -13.70 -2.51
C THR A 281 13.69 -13.39 -3.87
N ALA A 282 15.03 -13.32 -3.90
CA ALA A 282 15.81 -13.11 -5.11
C ALA A 282 15.84 -14.36 -6.02
N PRO A 283 16.27 -14.22 -7.29
CA PRO A 283 16.35 -15.35 -8.22
C PRO A 283 17.29 -16.49 -7.79
N ASP A 284 18.23 -16.23 -6.90
CA ASP A 284 19.12 -17.23 -6.31
C ASP A 284 18.50 -18.01 -5.13
N GLY A 285 17.23 -17.70 -4.80
CA GLY A 285 16.48 -18.33 -3.71
C GLY A 285 16.70 -17.72 -2.32
N ARG A 286 17.65 -16.77 -2.16
CA ARG A 286 17.89 -16.07 -0.89
C ARG A 286 16.93 -14.91 -0.72
N SER A 287 16.65 -14.56 0.52
CA SER A 287 15.84 -13.37 0.81
C SER A 287 16.61 -12.08 0.53
N HIS A 288 15.90 -11.00 0.20
CA HIS A 288 16.52 -9.69 0.02
C HIS A 288 17.18 -9.18 1.33
N ILE A 289 16.72 -9.61 2.51
CA ILE A 289 17.39 -9.34 3.80
C ILE A 289 18.79 -9.95 3.80
N GLU A 290 18.95 -11.20 3.32
CA GLU A 290 20.27 -11.86 3.23
C GLU A 290 21.20 -11.18 2.22
N HIS A 291 20.65 -10.44 1.25
CA HIS A 291 21.38 -9.56 0.34
C HIS A 291 21.63 -8.17 0.91
N GLY A 292 21.23 -7.90 2.16
CA GLY A 292 21.45 -6.64 2.85
C GLY A 292 20.32 -5.62 2.73
N MET A 293 19.16 -5.98 2.16
CA MET A 293 18.01 -5.06 2.04
C MET A 293 17.27 -4.91 3.37
N ILE A 294 17.96 -4.35 4.33
CA ILE A 294 17.51 -4.04 5.69
C ILE A 294 18.21 -2.76 6.16
N GLN A 295 17.47 -1.80 6.71
CA GLN A 295 18.00 -0.50 7.10
C GLN A 295 17.33 0.00 8.37
N GLN A 296 18.14 0.37 9.38
CA GLN A 296 17.64 1.04 10.57
C GLN A 296 17.53 2.55 10.31
N VAL A 297 16.43 3.14 10.73
CA VAL A 297 16.14 4.58 10.58
C VAL A 297 15.58 5.13 11.88
N ARG A 298 15.85 6.42 12.14
CA ARG A 298 15.35 7.11 13.33
C ARG A 298 14.24 8.07 12.97
N VAL A 299 13.13 8.02 13.70
CA VAL A 299 12.03 8.99 13.65
C VAL A 299 12.23 10.01 14.79
N GLN A 300 12.32 11.29 14.41
CA GLN A 300 12.63 12.40 15.34
C GLN A 300 11.47 13.41 15.41
#